data_261e53d8d16e71c0e7903e88af7e36a0
#
_entry.id   261e53d8d16e71c0e7903e88af7e36a0
#
_cell.length_a   1.000
_cell.length_b   1.000
_cell.length_c   1.000
_cell.angle_alpha   90.00
_cell.angle_beta   90.00
_cell.angle_gamma   90.00
#
_symmetry.space_group_name_H-M   'P 1'
#
loop_
_entity.id
_entity.type
_entity.pdbx_description
1 polymer ?
#
loop_
_entity_poly.entity_id
_entity_poly.type
_entity_poly.pdbx_seq_one_letter_code
_entity_poly.pdbx_strand_id
1 'polypeptide(L)'
;CGLRTKQDLLNCVDAFLDEEADQEKACSTVDHYRMVIKMFTDFFQDGEITKKNIREFKNVLLEFYLPKTVNNYIVICNKFIKFVEFINKYGEFELFAFKKFTSTLTMKPVKIQKEIYLDEVLEPSDLKRLLRKAKEKNMMDLYFIMKIYAYTGIRESELKYFTVENLENNVLMISNKGKVRKVIVRNDLMRELRRYAKKNKIESGTLFPGKNGKMLHRTTITRRMKKLAGQCRGINLNKIHPHSFRHLFAIQFLKCGGTLNELQAQLGHSSLNTTSIYTATTVAQRKNSINDVTFG
;
A
#
# COMPACT_ATOMS: atom_id res chain seq x y z
N CYS A 1 24.37 -23.00 -21.01
CA CYS A 1 24.01 -21.79 -21.74
C CYS A 1 23.23 -20.89 -20.77
N GLY A 2 23.61 -19.65 -20.63
CA GLY A 2 22.89 -18.66 -19.80
C GLY A 2 22.06 -17.71 -20.67
N LEU A 3 21.40 -16.74 -20.07
CA LEU A 3 20.77 -15.63 -20.78
C LEU A 3 21.82 -14.92 -21.65
N ARG A 4 21.59 -14.87 -22.98
CA ARG A 4 22.57 -14.28 -23.91
C ARG A 4 21.98 -13.22 -24.80
N THR A 5 20.69 -13.34 -25.20
CA THR A 5 20.09 -12.49 -26.21
C THR A 5 18.73 -11.94 -25.77
N LYS A 6 18.27 -10.89 -26.46
CA LYS A 6 16.91 -10.36 -26.30
C LYS A 6 15.86 -11.44 -26.60
N GLN A 7 16.14 -12.32 -27.57
CA GLN A 7 15.21 -13.40 -27.93
C GLN A 7 15.03 -14.40 -26.79
N ASP A 8 16.08 -14.69 -25.99
CA ASP A 8 15.96 -15.53 -24.79
C ASP A 8 15.01 -14.93 -23.76
N LEU A 9 15.02 -13.60 -23.62
CA LEU A 9 14.07 -12.91 -22.78
C LEU A 9 12.64 -13.06 -23.32
N LEU A 10 12.43 -12.72 -24.59
CA LEU A 10 11.11 -12.70 -25.21
C LEU A 10 10.44 -14.08 -25.16
N ASN A 11 11.19 -15.15 -25.41
CA ASN A 11 10.69 -16.52 -25.38
C ASN A 11 10.17 -16.96 -24.00
N CYS A 12 10.60 -16.31 -22.93
CA CYS A 12 10.23 -16.68 -21.56
C CYS A 12 9.20 -15.75 -20.90
N VAL A 13 8.75 -14.68 -21.59
CA VAL A 13 7.85 -13.68 -20.97
C VAL A 13 6.53 -14.31 -20.54
N ASP A 14 5.85 -14.99 -21.45
CA ASP A 14 4.52 -15.55 -21.17
C ASP A 14 4.62 -16.66 -20.12
N ALA A 15 5.57 -17.60 -20.26
CA ALA A 15 5.80 -18.67 -19.29
C ALA A 15 6.11 -18.12 -17.88
N PHE A 16 6.85 -17.02 -17.78
CA PHE A 16 7.11 -16.38 -16.49
C PHE A 16 5.85 -15.74 -15.88
N LEU A 17 5.04 -15.08 -16.71
CA LEU A 17 3.81 -14.43 -16.24
C LEU A 17 2.74 -15.44 -15.83
N ASP A 18 2.66 -16.57 -16.54
CA ASP A 18 1.77 -17.68 -16.20
C ASP A 18 2.19 -18.32 -14.88
N GLU A 19 3.48 -18.61 -14.68
CA GLU A 19 4.01 -19.09 -13.41
C GLU A 19 3.71 -18.13 -12.25
N GLU A 20 3.80 -16.81 -12.48
CA GLU A 20 3.47 -15.81 -11.47
C GLU A 20 1.97 -15.77 -11.17
N ALA A 21 1.11 -16.07 -12.15
CA ALA A 21 -0.33 -16.18 -11.96
C ALA A 21 -0.69 -17.47 -11.20
N ASP A 22 -0.05 -18.58 -11.51
CA ASP A 22 -0.24 -19.89 -10.85
C ASP A 22 0.19 -19.84 -9.37
N GLN A 23 1.11 -18.95 -9.01
CA GLN A 23 1.43 -18.64 -7.62
C GLN A 23 0.37 -17.78 -6.89
N GLU A 24 -0.87 -17.73 -7.41
CA GLU A 24 -2.02 -17.01 -6.85
C GLU A 24 -1.78 -15.51 -6.63
N LYS A 25 -0.93 -14.88 -7.44
CA LYS A 25 -0.76 -13.43 -7.38
C LYS A 25 -1.98 -12.70 -7.94
N ALA A 26 -2.31 -11.58 -7.33
CA ALA A 26 -3.40 -10.74 -7.83
C ALA A 26 -3.15 -10.29 -9.28
N CYS A 27 -4.19 -10.29 -10.13
CA CYS A 27 -4.12 -9.87 -11.53
C CYS A 27 -3.37 -8.53 -11.69
N SER A 28 -3.64 -7.54 -10.84
CA SER A 28 -2.94 -6.26 -10.87
C SER A 28 -1.43 -6.35 -10.60
N THR A 29 -0.97 -7.41 -9.92
CA THR A 29 0.47 -7.66 -9.70
C THR A 29 1.09 -8.25 -10.96
N VAL A 30 0.40 -9.18 -11.61
CA VAL A 30 0.84 -9.78 -12.89
C VAL A 30 0.88 -8.72 -14.00
N ASP A 31 -0.13 -7.84 -14.07
CA ASP A 31 -0.16 -6.71 -15.00
C ASP A 31 1.02 -5.75 -14.79
N HIS A 32 1.35 -5.49 -13.52
CA HIS A 32 2.52 -4.67 -13.19
C HIS A 32 3.82 -5.35 -13.59
N TYR A 33 3.95 -6.65 -13.39
CA TYR A 33 5.10 -7.44 -13.85
C TYR A 33 5.22 -7.38 -15.37
N ARG A 34 4.13 -7.60 -16.10
CA ARG A 34 4.06 -7.49 -17.57
C ARG A 34 4.59 -6.13 -18.07
N MET A 35 4.13 -5.05 -17.46
CA MET A 35 4.57 -3.70 -17.81
C MET A 35 6.09 -3.52 -17.60
N VAL A 36 6.60 -3.95 -16.44
CA VAL A 36 8.03 -3.79 -16.13
C VAL A 36 8.91 -4.67 -17.01
N ILE A 37 8.49 -5.92 -17.26
CA ILE A 37 9.22 -6.86 -18.13
C ILE A 37 9.24 -6.33 -19.56
N LYS A 38 8.12 -5.84 -20.06
CA LYS A 38 8.08 -5.21 -21.39
C LYS A 38 9.08 -4.06 -21.49
N MET A 39 9.09 -3.15 -20.53
CA MET A 39 10.05 -2.04 -20.52
C MET A 39 11.50 -2.55 -20.46
N PHE A 40 11.76 -3.63 -19.72
CA PHE A 40 13.08 -4.27 -19.65
C PHE A 40 13.48 -4.91 -20.98
N THR A 41 12.60 -5.68 -21.63
CA THR A 41 12.89 -6.33 -22.91
C THR A 41 13.04 -5.33 -24.05
N ASP A 42 12.22 -4.27 -24.05
CA ASP A 42 12.27 -3.23 -25.07
C ASP A 42 13.55 -2.38 -25.01
N PHE A 43 14.19 -2.31 -23.85
CA PHE A 43 15.46 -1.58 -23.68
C PHE A 43 16.62 -2.22 -24.46
N PHE A 44 16.66 -3.55 -24.57
CA PHE A 44 17.76 -4.23 -25.27
C PHE A 44 17.56 -4.22 -26.77
N GLN A 45 18.62 -3.91 -27.49
CA GLN A 45 18.74 -4.14 -28.92
C GLN A 45 19.14 -5.59 -29.19
N ASP A 46 19.16 -6.03 -30.44
CA ASP A 46 19.67 -7.33 -30.81
C ASP A 46 21.16 -7.42 -30.47
N GLY A 47 21.52 -8.48 -29.74
CA GLY A 47 22.88 -8.69 -29.27
C GLY A 47 22.95 -9.40 -27.92
N GLU A 48 24.17 -9.54 -27.40
CA GLU A 48 24.41 -10.23 -26.14
C GLU A 48 24.01 -9.34 -24.93
N ILE A 49 23.26 -9.93 -23.99
CA ILE A 49 22.89 -9.29 -22.74
C ILE A 49 24.03 -9.48 -21.72
N THR A 50 24.68 -8.39 -21.38
CA THR A 50 25.83 -8.35 -20.47
C THR A 50 25.48 -7.64 -19.17
N LYS A 51 26.34 -7.82 -18.15
CA LYS A 51 26.23 -7.05 -16.91
C LYS A 51 26.32 -5.54 -17.14
N LYS A 52 26.95 -5.11 -18.24
CA LYS A 52 27.11 -3.69 -18.58
C LYS A 52 25.76 -3.10 -18.98
N ASN A 53 25.09 -3.68 -19.99
CA ASN A 53 23.81 -3.13 -20.47
C ASN A 53 22.66 -3.34 -19.46
N ILE A 54 22.69 -4.36 -18.61
CA ILE A 54 21.76 -4.46 -17.47
C ILE A 54 21.98 -3.29 -16.48
N ARG A 55 23.23 -2.88 -16.25
CA ARG A 55 23.55 -1.72 -15.41
C ARG A 55 23.11 -0.42 -16.06
N GLU A 56 23.27 -0.30 -17.38
CA GLU A 56 22.80 0.84 -18.17
C GLU A 56 21.27 1.00 -18.08
N PHE A 57 20.51 -0.11 -18.19
CA PHE A 57 19.06 -0.09 -17.96
C PHE A 57 18.70 0.51 -16.60
N LYS A 58 19.40 0.09 -15.52
CA LYS A 58 19.18 0.65 -14.19
C LYS A 58 19.47 2.16 -14.16
N ASN A 59 20.52 2.63 -14.83
CA ASN A 59 20.85 4.05 -14.86
C ASN A 59 19.77 4.86 -15.59
N VAL A 60 19.28 4.36 -16.72
CA VAL A 60 18.15 4.98 -17.43
C VAL A 60 16.91 5.04 -16.55
N LEU A 61 16.60 3.97 -15.80
CA LEU A 61 15.47 4.02 -14.87
C LEU A 61 15.61 5.12 -13.80
N LEU A 62 16.85 5.40 -13.36
CA LEU A 62 17.12 6.44 -12.35
C LEU A 62 16.94 7.86 -12.88
N GLU A 63 17.00 8.08 -14.20
CA GLU A 63 16.71 9.37 -14.83
C GLU A 63 15.22 9.70 -14.81
N PHE A 64 14.35 8.67 -14.92
CA PHE A 64 12.90 8.86 -15.05
C PHE A 64 12.09 8.55 -13.80
N TYR A 65 12.64 7.74 -12.86
CA TYR A 65 11.90 7.23 -11.72
C TYR A 65 12.61 7.45 -10.40
N LEU A 66 11.83 7.62 -9.34
CA LEU A 66 12.35 7.70 -7.98
C LEU A 66 13.07 6.39 -7.57
N PRO A 67 14.16 6.44 -6.78
CA PRO A 67 14.93 5.27 -6.36
C PRO A 67 14.10 4.12 -5.78
N LYS A 68 13.01 4.44 -5.05
CA LYS A 68 12.09 3.44 -4.51
C LYS A 68 11.34 2.66 -5.61
N THR A 69 10.92 3.36 -6.67
CA THR A 69 10.27 2.75 -7.84
C THR A 69 11.27 1.90 -8.61
N VAL A 70 12.48 2.42 -8.82
CA VAL A 70 13.57 1.68 -9.46
C VAL A 70 13.88 0.39 -8.71
N ASN A 71 13.92 0.39 -7.39
CA ASN A 71 14.13 -0.82 -6.59
C ASN A 71 13.02 -1.85 -6.78
N ASN A 72 11.76 -1.42 -6.92
CA ASN A 72 10.68 -2.34 -7.25
C ASN A 72 10.88 -2.98 -8.63
N TYR A 73 11.26 -2.19 -9.62
CA TYR A 73 11.54 -2.69 -10.98
C TYR A 73 12.73 -3.65 -10.98
N ILE A 74 13.79 -3.34 -10.26
CA ILE A 74 14.96 -4.22 -10.09
C ILE A 74 14.55 -5.60 -9.51
N VAL A 75 13.66 -5.63 -8.52
CA VAL A 75 13.19 -6.90 -7.94
C VAL A 75 12.48 -7.75 -8.99
N ILE A 76 11.61 -7.14 -9.80
CA ILE A 76 10.87 -7.83 -10.86
C ILE A 76 11.84 -8.31 -11.95
N CYS A 77 12.71 -7.43 -12.45
CA CYS A 77 13.69 -7.78 -13.48
C CYS A 77 14.65 -8.88 -13.01
N ASN A 78 15.17 -8.80 -11.79
CA ASN A 78 16.05 -9.85 -11.25
C ASN A 78 15.35 -11.19 -11.14
N LYS A 79 14.06 -11.20 -10.78
CA LYS A 79 13.27 -12.43 -10.73
C LYS A 79 13.08 -13.01 -12.12
N PHE A 80 12.77 -12.17 -13.09
CA PHE A 80 12.62 -12.57 -14.50
C PHE A 80 13.93 -13.07 -15.10
N ILE A 81 15.05 -12.35 -14.92
CA ILE A 81 16.38 -12.80 -15.35
C ILE A 81 16.72 -14.17 -14.76
N LYS A 82 16.49 -14.34 -13.45
CA LYS A 82 16.69 -15.63 -12.78
C LYS A 82 15.88 -16.75 -13.41
N PHE A 83 14.61 -16.47 -13.77
CA PHE A 83 13.72 -17.42 -14.43
C PHE A 83 14.27 -17.81 -15.82
N VAL A 84 14.64 -16.83 -16.64
CA VAL A 84 15.18 -17.07 -17.99
C VAL A 84 16.48 -17.88 -17.93
N GLU A 85 17.42 -17.51 -17.05
CA GLU A 85 18.65 -18.28 -16.86
C GLU A 85 18.38 -19.72 -16.40
N PHE A 86 17.34 -19.92 -15.56
CA PHE A 86 16.97 -21.23 -15.07
C PHE A 86 16.39 -22.09 -16.20
N ILE A 87 15.42 -21.55 -16.97
CA ILE A 87 14.81 -22.25 -18.13
C ILE A 87 15.85 -22.58 -19.18
N ASN A 88 16.72 -21.65 -19.52
CA ASN A 88 17.78 -21.90 -20.52
C ASN A 88 18.80 -22.95 -20.08
N LYS A 89 18.94 -23.16 -18.76
CA LYS A 89 19.86 -24.19 -18.22
C LYS A 89 19.21 -25.56 -18.08
N TYR A 90 17.95 -25.63 -17.65
CA TYR A 90 17.30 -26.89 -17.27
C TYR A 90 16.17 -27.32 -18.23
N GLY A 91 15.72 -26.43 -19.13
CA GLY A 91 14.67 -26.67 -20.12
C GLY A 91 13.25 -26.52 -19.63
N GLU A 92 12.99 -26.82 -18.36
CA GLU A 92 11.66 -26.73 -17.74
C GLU A 92 11.73 -26.06 -16.37
N PHE A 93 10.57 -25.55 -15.91
CA PHE A 93 10.47 -24.90 -14.61
C PHE A 93 10.18 -25.91 -13.50
N GLU A 94 10.99 -25.88 -12.45
CA GLU A 94 10.79 -26.64 -11.22
C GLU A 94 11.01 -25.72 -10.03
N LEU A 95 9.94 -25.44 -9.27
CA LEU A 95 9.91 -24.42 -8.23
C LEU A 95 10.96 -24.64 -7.13
N PHE A 96 11.21 -25.89 -6.74
CA PHE A 96 12.15 -26.20 -5.66
C PHE A 96 13.59 -25.91 -6.07
N ALA A 97 13.99 -26.37 -7.27
CA ALA A 97 15.29 -26.12 -7.85
C ALA A 97 15.47 -24.63 -8.17
N PHE A 98 14.42 -23.97 -8.68
CA PHE A 98 14.44 -22.53 -8.93
C PHE A 98 14.68 -21.70 -7.67
N LYS A 99 14.12 -22.06 -6.51
CA LYS A 99 14.39 -21.35 -5.24
C LYS A 99 15.86 -21.37 -4.88
N LYS A 100 16.55 -22.48 -5.11
CA LYS A 100 17.97 -22.65 -4.82
C LYS A 100 18.91 -22.08 -5.90
N PHE A 101 18.39 -21.87 -7.11
CA PHE A 101 19.18 -21.34 -8.22
C PHE A 101 19.63 -19.90 -7.95
N THR A 102 20.87 -19.59 -8.27
CA THR A 102 21.44 -18.23 -8.16
C THR A 102 21.74 -17.70 -9.55
N SER A 103 21.13 -16.58 -9.90
CA SER A 103 21.39 -15.89 -11.17
C SER A 103 22.76 -15.23 -11.17
N THR A 104 23.42 -15.22 -12.32
CA THR A 104 24.71 -14.55 -12.54
C THR A 104 24.53 -13.09 -12.93
N LEU A 105 23.37 -12.72 -13.48
CA LEU A 105 23.06 -11.40 -14.00
C LEU A 105 22.02 -10.71 -13.12
N THR A 106 22.45 -10.11 -12.00
CA THR A 106 21.54 -9.40 -11.09
C THR A 106 21.92 -7.93 -10.95
N MET A 107 20.88 -7.09 -10.82
CA MET A 107 21.04 -5.69 -10.45
C MET A 107 21.03 -5.52 -8.94
N LYS A 108 22.01 -4.77 -8.42
CA LYS A 108 21.99 -4.37 -7.01
C LYS A 108 20.97 -3.24 -6.80
N PRO A 109 20.17 -3.28 -5.73
CA PRO A 109 19.25 -2.19 -5.41
C PRO A 109 20.01 -0.90 -5.13
N VAL A 110 19.34 0.21 -5.35
CA VAL A 110 19.81 1.55 -4.97
C VAL A 110 19.75 1.66 -3.46
N LYS A 111 20.83 2.07 -2.84
CA LYS A 111 20.84 2.37 -1.40
C LYS A 111 20.01 3.64 -1.17
N ILE A 112 18.93 3.51 -0.42
CA ILE A 112 18.08 4.62 -0.01
C ILE A 112 18.32 4.82 1.48
N GLN A 113 18.73 6.00 1.89
CA GLN A 113 18.67 6.37 3.29
C GLN A 113 17.20 6.35 3.70
N LYS A 114 16.85 5.56 4.71
CA LYS A 114 15.51 5.56 5.29
C LYS A 114 15.37 6.83 6.15
N GLU A 115 15.16 7.95 5.51
CA GLU A 115 14.65 9.10 6.23
C GLU A 115 13.17 8.85 6.51
N ILE A 116 12.83 8.75 7.77
CA ILE A 116 11.44 8.66 8.21
C ILE A 116 10.92 10.10 8.19
N TYR A 117 10.42 10.54 7.05
CA TYR A 117 9.79 11.85 6.92
C TYR A 117 8.42 11.80 7.61
N LEU A 118 8.37 12.31 8.83
CA LEU A 118 7.13 12.59 9.54
C LEU A 118 6.44 13.87 9.03
N ASP A 119 7.15 14.67 8.26
CA ASP A 119 6.62 15.93 7.69
C ASP A 119 5.46 15.69 6.70
N GLU A 120 5.29 14.46 6.22
CA GLU A 120 4.19 14.06 5.33
C GLU A 120 2.97 13.47 6.06
N VAL A 121 2.97 13.44 7.39
CA VAL A 121 1.84 12.89 8.15
C VAL A 121 0.75 13.95 8.34
N LEU A 122 -0.50 13.52 8.14
CA LEU A 122 -1.69 14.32 8.42
C LEU A 122 -1.79 14.59 9.93
N GLU A 123 -2.08 15.82 10.33
CA GLU A 123 -2.26 16.18 11.73
C GLU A 123 -3.73 16.09 12.17
N PRO A 124 -4.00 15.92 13.48
CA PRO A 124 -5.37 15.98 14.01
C PRO A 124 -6.11 17.28 13.68
N SER A 125 -5.40 18.39 13.63
CA SER A 125 -5.91 19.71 13.22
C SER A 125 -6.37 19.72 11.76
N ASP A 126 -5.61 19.07 10.86
CA ASP A 126 -5.95 18.92 9.44
C ASP A 126 -7.23 18.10 9.29
N LEU A 127 -7.32 16.96 10.01
CA LEU A 127 -8.51 16.11 10.00
C LEU A 127 -9.74 16.91 10.45
N LYS A 128 -9.65 17.67 11.55
CA LYS A 128 -10.77 18.51 12.03
C LYS A 128 -11.22 19.51 10.97
N ARG A 129 -10.28 20.16 10.28
CA ARG A 129 -10.57 21.12 9.19
C ARG A 129 -11.26 20.45 8.01
N LEU A 130 -10.75 19.28 7.58
CA LEU A 130 -11.34 18.50 6.49
C LEU A 130 -12.75 18.03 6.81
N LEU A 131 -12.98 17.48 8.00
CA LEU A 131 -14.29 17.01 8.42
C LEU A 131 -15.30 18.16 8.54
N ARG A 132 -14.90 19.32 9.08
CA ARG A 132 -15.73 20.52 9.10
C ARG A 132 -16.10 20.96 7.68
N LYS A 133 -15.11 21.04 6.78
CA LYS A 133 -15.32 21.45 5.40
C LYS A 133 -16.25 20.51 4.63
N ALA A 134 -16.12 19.18 4.86
CA ALA A 134 -17.00 18.20 4.27
C ALA A 134 -18.47 18.38 4.71
N LYS A 135 -18.69 18.70 6.01
CA LYS A 135 -20.04 19.03 6.51
C LYS A 135 -20.59 20.30 5.88
N GLU A 136 -19.80 21.38 5.84
CA GLU A 136 -20.18 22.67 5.22
C GLU A 136 -20.60 22.50 3.76
N LYS A 137 -19.95 21.59 3.04
CA LYS A 137 -20.25 21.30 1.62
C LYS A 137 -21.29 20.19 1.43
N ASN A 138 -21.92 19.71 2.50
CA ASN A 138 -22.86 18.58 2.48
C ASN A 138 -22.30 17.31 1.82
N MET A 139 -20.97 17.10 1.87
CA MET A 139 -20.29 15.92 1.34
C MET A 139 -20.19 14.84 2.43
N MET A 140 -21.35 14.35 2.88
CA MET A 140 -21.42 13.46 4.04
C MET A 140 -20.81 12.08 3.79
N ASP A 141 -20.86 11.58 2.56
CA ASP A 141 -20.14 10.36 2.16
C ASP A 141 -18.63 10.51 2.38
N LEU A 142 -18.06 11.60 1.88
CA LEU A 142 -16.62 11.87 2.04
C LEU A 142 -16.23 12.14 3.52
N TYR A 143 -17.11 12.81 4.28
CA TYR A 143 -16.97 13.00 5.71
C TYR A 143 -16.79 11.66 6.43
N PHE A 144 -17.69 10.70 6.18
CA PHE A 144 -17.63 9.40 6.83
C PHE A 144 -16.47 8.54 6.32
N ILE A 145 -16.13 8.58 5.03
CA ILE A 145 -14.95 7.89 4.50
C ILE A 145 -13.68 8.35 5.20
N MET A 146 -13.46 9.67 5.32
CA MET A 146 -12.29 10.21 6.02
C MET A 146 -12.30 9.84 7.51
N LYS A 147 -13.47 9.86 8.15
CA LYS A 147 -13.62 9.48 9.56
C LYS A 147 -13.33 7.99 9.78
N ILE A 148 -13.80 7.12 8.88
CA ILE A 148 -13.49 5.69 8.91
C ILE A 148 -11.98 5.47 8.83
N TYR A 149 -11.30 6.05 7.84
CA TYR A 149 -9.85 5.90 7.71
C TYR A 149 -9.09 6.38 8.94
N ALA A 150 -9.47 7.55 9.48
CA ALA A 150 -8.78 8.17 10.62
C ALA A 150 -9.06 7.48 11.97
N TYR A 151 -10.20 6.78 12.12
CA TYR A 151 -10.63 6.20 13.39
C TYR A 151 -10.46 4.68 13.46
N THR A 152 -10.13 4.03 12.34
CA THR A 152 -9.94 2.58 12.28
C THR A 152 -8.58 2.18 11.73
N GLY A 153 -7.93 3.06 10.99
CA GLY A 153 -6.67 2.80 10.32
C GLY A 153 -6.74 1.76 9.20
N ILE A 154 -7.92 1.46 8.66
CA ILE A 154 -8.06 0.47 7.58
C ILE A 154 -7.32 0.90 6.31
N ARG A 155 -7.01 -0.08 5.45
CA ARG A 155 -6.50 0.18 4.09
C ARG A 155 -7.63 0.66 3.18
N GLU A 156 -7.27 1.39 2.14
CA GLU A 156 -8.24 1.89 1.15
C GLU A 156 -9.14 0.79 0.58
N SER A 157 -8.55 -0.34 0.20
CA SER A 157 -9.28 -1.49 -0.34
C SER A 157 -10.23 -2.16 0.66
N GLU A 158 -10.07 -1.88 1.96
CA GLU A 158 -10.87 -2.46 3.03
C GLU A 158 -12.14 -1.65 3.34
N LEU A 159 -12.30 -0.47 2.74
CA LEU A 159 -13.53 0.33 2.87
C LEU A 159 -14.77 -0.45 2.38
N LYS A 160 -14.61 -1.40 1.47
CA LYS A 160 -15.68 -2.29 0.98
C LYS A 160 -16.38 -3.11 2.07
N TYR A 161 -15.73 -3.32 3.22
CA TYR A 161 -16.31 -4.03 4.36
C TYR A 161 -17.26 -3.16 5.19
N PHE A 162 -17.32 -1.85 4.93
CA PHE A 162 -18.31 -0.98 5.54
C PHE A 162 -19.61 -1.03 4.74
N THR A 163 -20.40 -2.07 5.03
CA THR A 163 -21.73 -2.32 4.46
C THR A 163 -22.79 -2.21 5.55
N VAL A 164 -24.07 -2.10 5.18
CA VAL A 164 -25.18 -2.00 6.13
C VAL A 164 -25.22 -3.23 7.03
N GLU A 165 -25.01 -4.42 6.46
CA GLU A 165 -25.02 -5.70 7.16
C GLU A 165 -23.93 -5.76 8.25
N ASN A 166 -22.78 -5.16 7.99
CA ASN A 166 -21.65 -5.15 8.92
C ASN A 166 -21.74 -4.05 10.00
N LEU A 167 -22.78 -3.22 10.00
CA LEU A 167 -22.96 -2.21 11.03
C LEU A 167 -23.59 -2.75 12.34
N GLU A 168 -24.03 -3.99 12.40
CA GLU A 168 -24.66 -4.56 13.60
C GLU A 168 -23.69 -4.65 14.77
N ASN A 169 -22.45 -5.03 14.49
CA ASN A 169 -21.40 -5.21 15.48
C ASN A 169 -20.26 -4.19 15.31
N ASN A 170 -19.64 -3.83 16.43
CA ASN A 170 -18.48 -2.93 16.41
C ASN A 170 -17.17 -3.61 15.99
N VAL A 171 -17.22 -4.85 15.51
CA VAL A 171 -16.08 -5.64 15.07
C VAL A 171 -16.33 -6.08 13.63
N LEU A 172 -15.48 -5.64 12.72
CA LEU A 172 -15.50 -6.05 11.32
C LEU A 172 -14.47 -7.13 11.06
N MET A 173 -14.91 -8.21 10.39
CA MET A 173 -14.00 -9.24 9.89
C MET A 173 -13.49 -8.83 8.52
N ILE A 174 -12.20 -8.51 8.42
CA ILE A 174 -11.56 -8.06 7.17
C ILE A 174 -10.62 -9.15 6.67
N SER A 175 -10.89 -9.65 5.47
CA SER A 175 -10.01 -10.57 4.75
C SER A 175 -9.15 -9.82 3.74
N ASN A 176 -7.84 -10.04 3.77
CA ASN A 176 -6.90 -9.49 2.82
C ASN A 176 -5.75 -10.46 2.56
N LYS A 177 -5.54 -10.85 1.31
CA LYS A 177 -4.50 -11.80 0.87
C LYS A 177 -4.49 -13.09 1.72
N GLY A 178 -5.64 -13.73 1.87
CA GLY A 178 -5.80 -14.99 2.61
C GLY A 178 -5.71 -14.87 4.14
N LYS A 179 -5.48 -13.66 4.69
CA LYS A 179 -5.43 -13.43 6.14
C LYS A 179 -6.68 -12.68 6.59
N VAL A 180 -7.36 -13.22 7.60
CA VAL A 180 -8.52 -12.61 8.24
C VAL A 180 -8.09 -11.93 9.54
N ARG A 181 -8.56 -10.72 9.77
CA ARG A 181 -8.39 -10.02 11.05
C ARG A 181 -9.65 -9.32 11.50
N LYS A 182 -9.75 -9.10 12.79
CA LYS A 182 -10.78 -8.29 13.42
C LYS A 182 -10.35 -6.82 13.43
N VAL A 183 -11.21 -5.93 12.98
CA VAL A 183 -11.04 -4.49 13.08
C VAL A 183 -12.10 -3.96 14.03
N ILE A 184 -11.66 -3.36 15.12
CA ILE A 184 -12.55 -2.76 16.12
C ILE A 184 -12.89 -1.35 15.67
N VAL A 185 -14.18 -1.03 15.66
CA VAL A 185 -14.70 0.27 15.30
C VAL A 185 -15.33 0.92 16.53
N ARG A 186 -15.06 2.19 16.77
CA ARG A 186 -15.62 2.95 17.90
C ARG A 186 -17.14 2.96 17.87
N ASN A 187 -17.76 2.83 19.05
CA ASN A 187 -19.22 2.80 19.21
C ASN A 187 -19.92 4.07 18.68
N ASP A 188 -19.31 5.22 18.86
CA ASP A 188 -19.83 6.51 18.38
C ASP A 188 -19.84 6.55 16.84
N LEU A 189 -18.75 6.13 16.20
CA LEU A 189 -18.66 6.05 14.74
C LEU A 189 -19.72 5.08 14.16
N MET A 190 -19.87 3.90 14.76
CA MET A 190 -20.87 2.93 14.32
C MET A 190 -22.29 3.47 14.41
N ARG A 191 -22.63 4.16 15.52
CA ARG A 191 -23.94 4.83 15.66
C ARG A 191 -24.16 5.91 14.59
N GLU A 192 -23.13 6.69 14.31
CA GLU A 192 -23.20 7.71 13.26
C GLU A 192 -23.39 7.09 11.86
N LEU A 193 -22.69 6.00 11.56
CA LEU A 193 -22.82 5.30 10.27
C LEU A 193 -24.21 4.68 10.09
N ARG A 194 -24.80 4.08 11.14
CA ARG A 194 -26.21 3.59 11.10
C ARG A 194 -27.18 4.73 10.80
N ARG A 195 -27.02 5.88 11.45
CA ARG A 195 -27.84 7.07 11.18
C ARG A 195 -27.65 7.58 9.75
N TYR A 196 -26.41 7.54 9.26
CA TYR A 196 -26.10 7.91 7.88
C TYR A 196 -26.78 6.98 6.87
N ALA A 197 -26.70 5.67 7.05
CA ALA A 197 -27.37 4.68 6.21
C ALA A 197 -28.89 4.92 6.18
N LYS A 198 -29.52 5.04 7.36
CA LYS A 198 -30.96 5.29 7.49
C LYS A 198 -31.38 6.59 6.79
N LYS A 199 -30.63 7.69 7.01
CA LYS A 199 -30.92 9.00 6.41
C LYS A 199 -30.85 8.97 4.89
N ASN A 200 -29.93 8.18 4.33
CA ASN A 200 -29.72 8.07 2.89
C ASN A 200 -30.48 6.89 2.26
N LYS A 201 -31.35 6.21 3.02
CA LYS A 201 -32.15 5.06 2.57
C LYS A 201 -31.30 3.95 1.95
N ILE A 202 -30.10 3.70 2.54
CA ILE A 202 -29.24 2.61 2.14
C ILE A 202 -29.67 1.39 2.97
N GLU A 203 -30.36 0.46 2.34
CA GLU A 203 -30.98 -0.69 3.00
C GLU A 203 -30.05 -1.92 3.03
N SER A 204 -29.15 -2.03 2.05
CA SER A 204 -28.20 -3.13 1.94
C SER A 204 -26.93 -2.74 1.19
N GLY A 205 -25.87 -3.53 1.34
CA GLY A 205 -24.62 -3.37 0.62
C GLY A 205 -23.77 -2.20 1.12
N THR A 206 -22.95 -1.62 0.24
CA THR A 206 -21.96 -0.60 0.60
C THR A 206 -22.58 0.70 1.10
N LEU A 207 -22.01 1.30 2.15
CA LEU A 207 -22.41 2.61 2.66
C LEU A 207 -22.11 3.78 1.70
N PHE A 208 -21.22 3.57 0.74
CA PHE A 208 -20.75 4.62 -0.16
C PHE A 208 -20.91 4.19 -1.63
N PRO A 209 -22.16 4.04 -2.10
CA PRO A 209 -22.42 3.62 -3.47
C PRO A 209 -21.99 4.69 -4.47
N GLY A 210 -21.34 4.26 -5.54
CA GLY A 210 -21.13 5.05 -6.75
C GLY A 210 -22.36 5.01 -7.66
N LYS A 211 -22.26 5.63 -8.83
CA LYS A 211 -23.37 5.71 -9.80
C LYS A 211 -23.95 4.34 -10.20
N ASN A 212 -23.16 3.28 -10.16
CA ASN A 212 -23.55 1.92 -10.54
C ASN A 212 -23.98 1.05 -9.35
N GLY A 213 -24.26 1.62 -8.19
CA GLY A 213 -24.56 0.87 -6.95
C GLY A 213 -23.33 0.17 -6.32
N LYS A 214 -22.21 0.03 -7.04
CA LYS A 214 -20.96 -0.50 -6.50
C LYS A 214 -20.26 0.57 -5.66
N MET A 215 -19.36 0.15 -4.76
CA MET A 215 -18.57 1.07 -3.95
C MET A 215 -17.82 2.09 -4.82
N LEU A 216 -17.70 3.33 -4.34
CA LEU A 216 -16.92 4.38 -4.97
C LEU A 216 -15.48 3.90 -5.26
N HIS A 217 -15.02 4.15 -6.48
CA HIS A 217 -13.66 3.78 -6.86
C HIS A 217 -12.62 4.60 -6.09
N ARG A 218 -11.53 3.95 -5.70
CA ARG A 218 -10.44 4.55 -4.90
C ARG A 218 -9.91 5.88 -5.46
N THR A 219 -9.68 5.96 -6.76
CA THR A 219 -9.18 7.20 -7.39
C THR A 219 -10.18 8.34 -7.27
N THR A 220 -11.48 8.04 -7.32
CA THR A 220 -12.56 9.02 -7.12
C THR A 220 -12.54 9.55 -5.69
N ILE A 221 -12.40 8.67 -4.70
CA ILE A 221 -12.31 9.06 -3.28
C ILE A 221 -11.11 9.98 -3.07
N THR A 222 -9.92 9.56 -3.49
CA THR A 222 -8.69 10.34 -3.32
C THR A 222 -8.77 11.69 -4.03
N ARG A 223 -9.27 11.73 -5.26
CA ARG A 223 -9.45 12.99 -6.02
C ARG A 223 -10.42 13.93 -5.31
N ARG A 224 -11.54 13.42 -4.78
CA ARG A 224 -12.52 14.22 -4.04
C ARG A 224 -11.95 14.74 -2.72
N MET A 225 -11.19 13.93 -1.98
CA MET A 225 -10.49 14.35 -0.76
C MET A 225 -9.49 15.49 -1.06
N LYS A 226 -8.66 15.36 -2.11
CA LYS A 226 -7.72 16.41 -2.52
C LYS A 226 -8.45 17.70 -2.95
N LYS A 227 -9.54 17.60 -3.71
CA LYS A 227 -10.35 18.77 -4.10
C LYS A 227 -10.94 19.48 -2.88
N LEU A 228 -11.41 18.73 -1.88
CA LEU A 228 -11.91 19.29 -0.62
C LEU A 228 -10.78 19.98 0.17
N ALA A 229 -9.63 19.33 0.28
CA ALA A 229 -8.46 19.84 1.00
C ALA A 229 -7.91 21.14 0.40
N GLY A 230 -7.94 21.27 -0.94
CA GLY A 230 -7.58 22.51 -1.63
C GLY A 230 -8.44 23.72 -1.28
N GLN A 231 -9.63 23.49 -0.66
CA GLN A 231 -10.49 24.54 -0.13
C GLN A 231 -10.24 24.83 1.37
N CYS A 232 -9.29 24.14 1.97
CA CYS A 232 -8.90 24.32 3.37
C CYS A 232 -7.53 25.02 3.42
N ARG A 233 -7.46 26.20 4.04
CA ARG A 233 -6.19 26.95 4.15
C ARG A 233 -5.14 26.14 4.93
N GLY A 234 -3.91 26.09 4.39
CA GLY A 234 -2.75 25.51 5.07
C GLY A 234 -2.72 23.99 5.15
N ILE A 235 -3.49 23.26 4.33
CA ILE A 235 -3.39 21.81 4.22
C ILE A 235 -2.50 21.45 3.00
N ASN A 236 -1.44 20.70 3.23
CA ASN A 236 -0.60 20.17 2.16
C ASN A 236 -1.34 19.02 1.44
N LEU A 237 -1.62 19.19 0.15
CA LEU A 237 -2.35 18.22 -0.67
C LEU A 237 -1.63 16.88 -0.83
N ASN A 238 -0.31 16.84 -0.69
CA ASN A 238 0.46 15.60 -0.75
C ASN A 238 0.15 14.68 0.45
N LYS A 239 -0.25 15.26 1.59
CA LYS A 239 -0.69 14.51 2.78
C LYS A 239 -2.08 13.88 2.63
N ILE A 240 -2.84 14.22 1.57
CA ILE A 240 -4.25 13.80 1.43
C ILE A 240 -4.36 12.52 0.60
N HIS A 241 -4.19 11.40 1.25
CA HIS A 241 -4.40 10.06 0.71
C HIS A 241 -4.69 9.06 1.86
N PRO A 242 -5.38 7.94 1.61
CA PRO A 242 -5.82 7.01 2.65
C PRO A 242 -4.73 6.54 3.61
N HIS A 243 -3.50 6.34 3.11
CA HIS A 243 -2.38 5.94 3.98
C HIS A 243 -2.01 7.00 5.02
N SER A 244 -2.13 8.30 4.71
CA SER A 244 -1.87 9.37 5.70
C SER A 244 -2.87 9.35 6.85
N PHE A 245 -4.15 9.05 6.58
CA PHE A 245 -5.15 8.88 7.64
C PHE A 245 -4.84 7.65 8.51
N ARG A 246 -4.34 6.57 7.91
CA ARG A 246 -3.90 5.38 8.63
C ARG A 246 -2.66 5.67 9.49
N HIS A 247 -1.72 6.48 9.00
CA HIS A 247 -0.58 6.95 9.80
C HIS A 247 -1.05 7.83 10.97
N LEU A 248 -1.97 8.74 10.72
CA LEU A 248 -2.59 9.55 11.77
C LEU A 248 -3.23 8.67 12.85
N PHE A 249 -4.04 7.66 12.46
CA PHE A 249 -4.62 6.71 13.39
C PHE A 249 -3.55 6.03 14.24
N ALA A 250 -2.50 5.48 13.61
CA ALA A 250 -1.45 4.75 14.30
C ALA A 250 -0.73 5.61 15.36
N ILE A 251 -0.37 6.83 14.98
CA ILE A 251 0.29 7.79 15.90
C ILE A 251 -0.64 8.16 17.05
N GLN A 252 -1.91 8.47 16.76
CA GLN A 252 -2.87 8.85 17.80
C GLN A 252 -3.19 7.68 18.73
N PHE A 253 -3.30 6.46 18.20
CA PHE A 253 -3.52 5.25 18.99
C PHE A 253 -2.42 5.03 20.04
N LEU A 254 -1.15 5.13 19.61
CA LEU A 254 -0.01 4.99 20.50
C LEU A 254 0.09 6.18 21.50
N LYS A 255 -0.22 7.40 21.06
CA LYS A 255 -0.27 8.58 21.94
C LYS A 255 -1.35 8.47 23.04
N CYS A 256 -2.43 7.77 22.77
CA CYS A 256 -3.51 7.50 23.73
C CYS A 256 -3.23 6.28 24.64
N GLY A 257 -2.00 5.74 24.63
CA GLY A 257 -1.60 4.62 25.49
C GLY A 257 -1.87 3.23 24.91
N GLY A 258 -2.32 3.12 23.67
CA GLY A 258 -2.42 1.84 22.99
C GLY A 258 -1.05 1.18 22.77
N THR A 259 -0.99 -0.14 22.87
CA THR A 259 0.24 -0.90 22.68
C THR A 259 0.56 -1.13 21.22
N LEU A 260 1.84 -1.41 20.92
CA LEU A 260 2.29 -1.74 19.56
C LEU A 260 1.64 -3.02 19.03
N ASN A 261 1.42 -4.01 19.90
CA ASN A 261 0.79 -5.28 19.54
C ASN A 261 -0.68 -5.10 19.17
N GLU A 262 -1.43 -4.32 19.94
CA GLU A 262 -2.83 -3.97 19.64
C GLU A 262 -2.92 -3.20 18.32
N LEU A 263 -2.02 -2.23 18.11
CA LEU A 263 -1.95 -1.49 16.85
C LEU A 263 -1.66 -2.42 15.67
N GLN A 264 -0.72 -3.37 15.83
CA GLN A 264 -0.41 -4.37 14.80
C GLN A 264 -1.63 -5.23 14.48
N ALA A 265 -2.34 -5.72 15.49
CA ALA A 265 -3.56 -6.49 15.32
C ALA A 265 -4.65 -5.69 14.57
N GLN A 266 -4.91 -4.46 14.99
CA GLN A 266 -5.88 -3.55 14.38
C GLN A 266 -5.53 -3.25 12.92
N LEU A 267 -4.27 -2.94 12.63
CA LEU A 267 -3.82 -2.59 11.28
C LEU A 267 -3.61 -3.82 10.38
N GLY A 268 -3.35 -5.00 10.94
CA GLY A 268 -3.02 -6.21 10.18
C GLY A 268 -1.68 -6.09 9.47
N HIS A 269 -0.64 -5.68 10.21
CA HIS A 269 0.72 -5.70 9.73
C HIS A 269 1.32 -7.09 9.92
N SER A 270 1.88 -7.68 8.86
CA SER A 270 2.54 -8.99 8.92
C SER A 270 3.93 -8.93 9.60
N SER A 271 4.48 -7.73 9.79
CA SER A 271 5.79 -7.50 10.41
C SER A 271 5.73 -6.34 11.40
N LEU A 272 6.32 -6.54 12.59
CA LEU A 272 6.54 -5.49 13.60
C LEU A 272 7.36 -4.32 13.04
N ASN A 273 8.29 -4.57 12.12
CA ASN A 273 9.10 -3.53 11.48
C ASN A 273 8.27 -2.49 10.74
N THR A 274 7.07 -2.86 10.26
CA THR A 274 6.15 -1.92 9.61
C THR A 274 5.45 -1.03 10.64
N THR A 275 5.31 -1.50 11.87
CA THR A 275 4.66 -0.78 12.96
C THR A 275 5.67 0.03 13.78
N SER A 276 6.94 -0.40 13.85
CA SER A 276 8.03 0.31 14.57
C SER A 276 8.35 1.69 13.95
N ILE A 277 7.95 1.94 12.71
CA ILE A 277 8.04 3.27 12.09
C ILE A 277 7.32 4.32 12.94
N TYR A 278 6.22 3.94 13.60
CA TYR A 278 5.45 4.86 14.45
C TYR A 278 6.07 5.10 15.82
N THR A 279 6.97 4.23 16.29
CA THR A 279 7.68 4.40 17.56
C THR A 279 8.94 5.28 17.41
N ALA A 280 9.55 5.30 16.23
CA ALA A 280 10.72 6.15 15.95
C ALA A 280 10.39 7.66 15.98
N THR A 281 9.09 8.02 15.90
CA THR A 281 8.60 9.40 15.95
C THR A 281 8.78 10.11 17.28
N THR A 282 9.15 9.41 18.31
CA THR A 282 9.00 9.88 19.69
C THR A 282 10.30 10.06 20.44
N VAL A 283 11.39 10.52 19.80
CA VAL A 283 12.56 10.96 20.58
C VAL A 283 12.15 12.08 21.55
N ALA A 284 11.30 13.02 21.15
CA ALA A 284 10.74 14.02 22.04
C ALA A 284 9.82 13.42 23.13
N GLN A 285 9.00 12.42 22.78
CA GLN A 285 8.17 11.69 23.74
C GLN A 285 9.01 10.80 24.66
N ARG A 286 10.06 10.18 24.13
CA ARG A 286 11.00 9.39 24.94
C ARG A 286 11.70 10.23 26.01
N LYS A 287 12.08 11.47 25.68
CA LYS A 287 12.59 12.44 26.68
C LYS A 287 11.56 12.72 27.77
N ASN A 288 10.31 12.96 27.41
CA ASN A 288 9.25 13.19 28.40
C ASN A 288 9.00 11.93 29.24
N SER A 289 8.86 10.76 28.61
CA SER A 289 8.65 9.50 29.35
C SER A 289 9.81 9.14 30.28
N ILE A 290 11.06 9.48 29.92
CA ILE A 290 12.21 9.27 30.80
C ILE A 290 12.16 10.23 31.99
N ASN A 291 11.73 11.48 31.78
CA ASN A 291 11.58 12.48 32.85
C ASN A 291 10.40 12.17 33.80
N ASP A 292 9.42 11.39 33.31
CA ASP A 292 8.25 10.97 34.10
C ASP A 292 8.52 9.68 34.90
N VAL A 293 9.71 9.04 34.77
CA VAL A 293 10.07 7.89 35.60
C VAL A 293 10.39 8.36 37.01
N THR A 294 9.46 8.11 37.94
CA THR A 294 9.64 8.31 39.35
C THR A 294 10.05 7.00 40.04
N PHE A 295 11.14 7.02 40.77
CA PHE A 295 11.49 5.99 41.71
C PHE A 295 10.84 6.33 43.04
N GLY A 296 9.71 5.66 43.34
CA GLY A 296 8.91 5.90 44.54
C GLY A 296 9.68 5.75 45.84
#